data_9672299ce35fff24c8468864b2b21c47
#
_entry.id   9672299ce35fff24c8468864b2b21c47
#
_cell.length_a   1.000
_cell.length_b   1.000
_cell.length_c   1.000
_cell.angle_alpha   90.00
_cell.angle_beta   90.00
_cell.angle_gamma   90.00
#
_symmetry.space_group_name_H-M   'P 1'
#
loop_
_entity.id
_entity.type
_entity.pdbx_description
1 polymer ?
#
loop_
_entity_poly.entity_id
_entity_poly.type
_entity_poly.pdbx_seq_one_letter_code
_entity_poly.pdbx_strand_id
1 'polypeptide(L)'
;MAQLRLPEGWTFLMNNRRHTGNVMHSHHYHDILEIYYMASGKCSYFIDGKSYEVLTGDVVLIPEGVIHKTIYGTEEHSRILIECSGHFVPDEVRGRLGTMLHLYRNPTVSRDVHALLKNIEAEYRNPDEFTPSALLAHMHLLFYFLVRNQHLASADDKKNPLIENVVSYIKKNFASDITLSSVAKEHFVSPEHLSRSFKRGTGFGFNEYLTLVRLQHAEYLLKERKHESISSIAYSSGFNDSNYFSDKFKRAYGVSPLKYSKDYR
;
A
#
# COMPACT_ATOMS: atom_id res chain seq x y z
N MET A 1 18.65 -10.86 22.69
CA MET A 1 18.23 -9.51 22.21
C MET A 1 16.92 -9.19 22.87
N ALA A 2 16.78 -7.98 23.42
CA ALA A 2 15.49 -7.52 23.94
C ALA A 2 14.47 -7.46 22.81
N GLN A 3 13.22 -7.87 23.07
CA GLN A 3 12.16 -7.82 22.09
C GLN A 3 11.45 -6.46 22.20
N LEU A 4 11.23 -5.79 21.07
CA LEU A 4 10.44 -4.56 21.02
C LEU A 4 9.05 -4.83 21.60
N ARG A 5 8.67 -4.09 22.64
CA ARG A 5 7.34 -4.14 23.26
C ARG A 5 6.61 -2.85 22.95
N LEU A 6 5.53 -2.95 22.21
CA LEU A 6 4.66 -1.83 21.87
C LEU A 6 3.36 -1.90 22.69
N PRO A 7 2.65 -0.77 22.87
CA PRO A 7 1.29 -0.77 23.39
C PRO A 7 0.35 -1.67 22.58
N GLU A 8 -0.73 -2.15 23.22
CA GLU A 8 -1.73 -2.99 22.52
C GLU A 8 -2.30 -2.25 21.31
N GLY A 9 -2.43 -2.95 20.18
CA GLY A 9 -2.89 -2.40 18.91
C GLY A 9 -1.86 -1.61 18.11
N TRP A 10 -0.67 -1.37 18.63
CA TRP A 10 0.40 -0.71 17.90
C TRP A 10 1.23 -1.72 17.12
N THR A 11 1.54 -1.39 15.87
CA THR A 11 2.41 -2.20 15.01
C THR A 11 3.54 -1.34 14.47
N PHE A 12 4.77 -1.85 14.56
CA PHE A 12 5.94 -1.25 13.95
C PHE A 12 6.90 -2.34 13.48
N LEU A 13 7.18 -2.36 12.20
CA LEU A 13 8.14 -3.27 11.58
C LEU A 13 9.13 -2.46 10.76
N MET A 14 10.41 -2.76 10.91
CA MET A 14 11.46 -2.18 10.09
C MET A 14 12.29 -3.26 9.44
N ASN A 15 12.53 -3.12 8.15
CA ASN A 15 13.24 -4.07 7.35
C ASN A 15 14.27 -3.36 6.46
N ASN A 16 15.54 -3.63 6.71
CA ASN A 16 16.64 -3.17 5.87
C ASN A 16 17.24 -4.39 5.16
N ARG A 17 16.97 -4.53 3.87
CA ARG A 17 17.36 -5.71 3.09
C ARG A 17 18.03 -5.33 1.78
N ARG A 18 19.05 -6.14 1.46
CA ARG A 18 19.66 -6.21 0.14
C ARG A 18 19.14 -7.46 -0.56
N HIS A 19 18.70 -7.32 -1.78
CA HIS A 19 18.12 -8.41 -2.57
C HIS A 19 18.79 -8.52 -3.92
N THR A 20 18.91 -9.76 -4.39
CA THR A 20 19.26 -10.12 -5.77
C THR A 20 18.09 -10.91 -6.35
N GLY A 21 17.54 -10.43 -7.48
CA GLY A 21 16.46 -11.13 -8.20
C GLY A 21 15.04 -10.70 -7.84
N ASN A 22 14.08 -11.31 -8.51
CA ASN A 22 12.65 -11.03 -8.40
C ASN A 22 12.08 -11.54 -7.07
N VAL A 23 11.99 -10.70 -6.05
CA VAL A 23 11.27 -11.03 -4.82
C VAL A 23 9.90 -10.36 -4.89
N MET A 24 8.89 -11.13 -5.29
CA MET A 24 7.50 -10.70 -5.19
C MET A 24 7.01 -10.93 -3.76
N HIS A 25 6.81 -9.86 -2.99
CA HIS A 25 6.04 -9.97 -1.75
C HIS A 25 4.55 -10.04 -2.08
N SER A 26 3.86 -10.99 -1.46
CA SER A 26 2.50 -11.41 -1.81
C SER A 26 1.37 -10.58 -1.19
N HIS A 27 1.67 -9.60 -0.35
CA HIS A 27 0.66 -8.80 0.32
C HIS A 27 0.69 -7.37 -0.24
N HIS A 28 -0.45 -6.88 -0.73
CA HIS A 28 -0.54 -5.64 -1.51
C HIS A 28 -1.71 -4.75 -1.10
N TYR A 29 -2.27 -5.02 0.07
CA TYR A 29 -3.29 -4.24 0.74
C TYR A 29 -3.24 -4.57 2.22
N HIS A 30 -3.06 -3.56 3.06
CA HIS A 30 -2.99 -3.70 4.51
C HIS A 30 -3.40 -2.39 5.19
N ASP A 31 -3.92 -2.50 6.41
CA ASP A 31 -4.32 -1.37 7.26
C ASP A 31 -3.13 -0.78 8.03
N ILE A 32 -1.95 -0.76 7.41
CA ILE A 32 -0.75 -0.16 7.95
C ILE A 32 -0.13 0.78 6.91
N LEU A 33 0.50 1.82 7.40
CA LEU A 33 1.23 2.77 6.59
C LEU A 33 2.61 2.22 6.25
N GLU A 34 3.07 2.47 5.01
CA GLU A 34 4.38 2.04 4.54
C GLU A 34 5.24 3.25 4.16
N ILE A 35 6.47 3.27 4.63
CA ILE A 35 7.51 4.20 4.18
C ILE A 35 8.65 3.37 3.58
N TYR A 36 8.91 3.59 2.31
CA TYR A 36 9.93 2.90 1.54
C TYR A 36 11.03 3.86 1.13
N TYR A 37 12.28 3.51 1.40
CA TYR A 37 13.46 4.24 0.96
C TYR A 37 14.34 3.34 0.11
N MET A 38 14.63 3.76 -1.12
CA MET A 38 15.54 3.04 -2.01
C MET A 38 16.99 3.43 -1.69
N ALA A 39 17.68 2.56 -0.97
CA ALA A 39 19.06 2.81 -0.57
C ALA A 39 20.06 2.60 -1.72
N SER A 40 19.78 1.65 -2.64
CA SER A 40 20.54 1.45 -3.88
C SER A 40 19.72 0.69 -4.92
N GLY A 41 20.01 0.91 -6.20
CA GLY A 41 19.32 0.26 -7.32
C GLY A 41 18.06 0.98 -7.76
N LYS A 42 17.12 0.23 -8.34
CA LYS A 42 15.84 0.76 -8.82
C LYS A 42 14.74 -0.30 -8.78
N CYS A 43 13.49 0.14 -8.73
CA CYS A 43 12.32 -0.71 -8.92
C CYS A 43 11.20 0.08 -9.61
N SER A 44 10.12 -0.60 -9.98
CA SER A 44 8.86 0.03 -10.34
C SER A 44 7.89 -0.14 -9.19
N TYR A 45 7.13 0.92 -8.90
CA TYR A 45 6.08 0.91 -7.90
C TYR A 45 4.76 1.26 -8.57
N PHE A 46 3.77 0.40 -8.42
CA PHE A 46 2.38 0.71 -8.74
C PHE A 46 1.69 1.18 -7.47
N ILE A 47 1.08 2.35 -7.48
CA ILE A 47 0.39 2.94 -6.33
C ILE A 47 -0.88 3.61 -6.84
N ASP A 48 -2.02 3.16 -6.34
CA ASP A 48 -3.35 3.75 -6.60
C ASP A 48 -3.68 4.06 -8.08
N GLY A 49 -3.27 3.19 -8.98
CA GLY A 49 -3.54 3.31 -10.41
C GLY A 49 -2.41 3.95 -11.23
N LYS A 50 -1.38 4.44 -10.58
CA LYS A 50 -0.21 5.03 -11.23
C LYS A 50 1.04 4.18 -11.05
N SER A 51 1.93 4.23 -12.02
CA SER A 51 3.21 3.52 -11.97
C SER A 51 4.36 4.51 -11.89
N TYR A 52 5.24 4.29 -10.93
CA TYR A 52 6.41 5.10 -10.67
C TYR A 52 7.68 4.28 -10.89
N GLU A 53 8.72 4.88 -11.43
CA GLU A 53 10.07 4.34 -11.32
C GLU A 53 10.68 4.91 -10.04
N VAL A 54 11.16 4.04 -9.16
CA VAL A 54 11.79 4.41 -7.90
C VAL A 54 13.29 4.16 -8.02
N LEU A 55 14.08 5.19 -7.80
CA LEU A 55 15.53 5.21 -7.97
C LEU A 55 16.23 5.36 -6.62
N THR A 56 17.53 5.09 -6.59
CA THR A 56 18.36 5.32 -5.41
C THR A 56 18.14 6.72 -4.82
N GLY A 57 17.86 6.79 -3.53
CA GLY A 57 17.55 8.01 -2.81
C GLY A 57 16.09 8.41 -2.78
N ASP A 58 15.24 7.78 -3.58
CA ASP A 58 13.80 8.05 -3.56
C ASP A 58 13.16 7.54 -2.27
N VAL A 59 12.18 8.31 -1.79
CA VAL A 59 11.32 7.94 -0.66
C VAL A 59 9.90 7.77 -1.18
N VAL A 60 9.25 6.65 -0.83
CA VAL A 60 7.84 6.41 -1.16
C VAL A 60 7.05 6.32 0.14
N LEU A 61 5.94 7.05 0.20
CA LEU A 61 4.98 7.03 1.31
C LEU A 61 3.67 6.42 0.80
N ILE A 62 3.21 5.38 1.44
CA ILE A 62 1.96 4.70 1.11
C ILE A 62 1.04 4.75 2.33
N PRO A 63 -0.06 5.50 2.25
CA PRO A 63 -1.08 5.53 3.30
C PRO A 63 -1.75 4.17 3.48
N GLU A 64 -2.37 3.98 4.64
CA GLU A 64 -3.22 2.82 4.93
C GLU A 64 -4.27 2.63 3.84
N GLY A 65 -4.55 1.40 3.49
CA GLY A 65 -5.61 1.05 2.55
C GLY A 65 -5.33 1.38 1.08
N VAL A 66 -4.17 1.86 0.69
CA VAL A 66 -3.83 2.14 -0.72
C VAL A 66 -3.37 0.87 -1.41
N ILE A 67 -4.04 0.49 -2.53
CA ILE A 67 -3.59 -0.64 -3.36
C ILE A 67 -2.26 -0.28 -4.02
N HIS A 68 -1.24 -1.03 -3.70
CA HIS A 68 0.11 -0.81 -4.21
C HIS A 68 0.85 -2.12 -4.46
N LYS A 69 1.90 -2.06 -5.26
CA LYS A 69 2.80 -3.19 -5.52
C LYS A 69 4.16 -2.74 -5.97
N THR A 70 5.21 -3.29 -5.35
CA THR A 70 6.59 -3.14 -5.84
C THR A 70 6.88 -4.20 -6.89
N ILE A 71 7.49 -3.78 -7.99
CA ILE A 71 7.92 -4.66 -9.09
C ILE A 71 9.43 -4.50 -9.21
N TYR A 72 10.15 -5.50 -8.74
CA TYR A 72 11.60 -5.54 -8.85
C TYR A 72 12.04 -6.12 -10.18
N GLY A 73 13.14 -5.60 -10.72
CA GLY A 73 13.88 -6.22 -11.82
C GLY A 73 14.81 -7.33 -11.33
N THR A 74 15.68 -7.77 -12.21
CA THR A 74 16.72 -8.78 -11.89
C THR A 74 17.97 -8.16 -11.25
N GLU A 75 18.07 -6.82 -11.24
CA GLU A 75 19.21 -6.09 -10.72
C GLU A 75 19.25 -6.13 -9.19
N GLU A 76 20.45 -6.06 -8.64
CA GLU A 76 20.65 -5.94 -7.20
C GLU A 76 20.10 -4.60 -6.69
N HIS A 77 19.40 -4.64 -5.57
CA HIS A 77 18.85 -3.47 -4.92
C HIS A 77 18.88 -3.60 -3.40
N SER A 78 18.90 -2.45 -2.73
CA SER A 78 18.81 -2.36 -1.29
C SER A 78 17.74 -1.34 -0.89
N ARG A 79 16.96 -1.69 0.12
CA ARG A 79 15.87 -0.83 0.60
C ARG A 79 15.73 -0.84 2.11
N ILE A 80 15.22 0.24 2.65
CA ILE A 80 14.67 0.31 4.00
C ILE A 80 13.16 0.42 3.87
N LEU A 81 12.44 -0.45 4.59
CA LEU A 81 10.98 -0.45 4.64
C LEU A 81 10.57 -0.31 6.10
N ILE A 82 9.67 0.65 6.38
CA ILE A 82 8.94 0.78 7.63
C ILE A 82 7.48 0.51 7.34
N GLU A 83 6.89 -0.37 8.13
CA GLU A 83 5.45 -0.67 8.16
C GLU A 83 4.97 -0.35 9.58
N CYS A 84 4.02 0.56 9.71
CA CYS A 84 3.54 0.97 11.03
C CYS A 84 2.04 1.28 11.03
N SER A 85 1.40 1.08 12.20
CA SER A 85 0.01 1.49 12.41
C SER A 85 -0.13 3.00 12.49
N GLY A 86 -1.33 3.52 12.23
CA GLY A 86 -1.65 4.94 12.28
C GLY A 86 -1.34 5.64 13.61
N HIS A 87 -1.09 4.89 14.69
CA HIS A 87 -0.65 5.45 15.96
C HIS A 87 0.67 6.22 15.89
N PHE A 88 1.52 5.88 14.92
CA PHE A 88 2.79 6.57 14.68
C PHE A 88 2.64 7.85 13.85
N VAL A 89 1.44 8.14 13.34
CA VAL A 89 1.17 9.35 12.53
C VAL A 89 0.67 10.46 13.44
N PRO A 90 1.28 11.67 13.39
CA PRO A 90 0.74 12.82 14.12
C PRO A 90 -0.71 13.13 13.71
N ASP A 91 -1.58 13.45 14.65
CA ASP A 91 -3.01 13.67 14.38
C ASP A 91 -3.24 14.76 13.32
N GLU A 92 -2.48 15.85 13.36
CA GLU A 92 -2.55 16.95 12.40
C GLU A 92 -2.05 16.57 10.99
N VAL A 93 -1.31 15.47 10.84
CA VAL A 93 -0.85 14.93 9.56
C VAL A 93 -1.83 13.92 8.99
N ARG A 94 -2.51 13.17 9.85
CA ARG A 94 -3.37 12.05 9.48
C ARG A 94 -4.39 12.41 8.39
N GLY A 95 -5.08 13.55 8.53
CA GLY A 95 -6.04 14.02 7.55
C GLY A 95 -5.45 14.45 6.20
N ARG A 96 -4.13 14.58 6.11
CA ARG A 96 -3.43 14.98 4.87
C ARG A 96 -2.87 13.80 4.09
N LEU A 97 -2.68 12.64 4.71
CA LEU A 97 -2.02 11.49 4.08
C LEU A 97 -2.67 11.08 2.76
N GLY A 98 -4.01 11.08 2.68
CA GLY A 98 -4.74 10.70 1.47
C GLY A 98 -4.59 11.67 0.28
N THR A 99 -4.08 12.87 0.52
CA THR A 99 -3.85 13.91 -0.52
C THR A 99 -2.38 14.13 -0.82
N MET A 100 -1.47 13.48 -0.09
CA MET A 100 -0.04 13.61 -0.31
C MET A 100 0.40 12.84 -1.56
N LEU A 101 1.39 13.39 -2.27
CA LEU A 101 2.07 12.66 -3.32
C LEU A 101 2.90 11.52 -2.71
N HIS A 102 2.95 10.41 -3.42
CA HIS A 102 3.58 9.20 -2.90
C HIS A 102 5.10 9.19 -3.04
N LEU A 103 5.67 9.88 -4.03
CA LEU A 103 7.09 9.80 -4.37
C LEU A 103 7.82 11.12 -4.08
N TYR A 104 8.86 11.05 -3.27
CA TYR A 104 9.78 12.15 -3.01
C TYR A 104 11.12 11.87 -3.69
N ARG A 105 11.42 12.65 -4.72
CA ARG A 105 12.67 12.56 -5.50
C ARG A 105 13.43 13.87 -5.42
N ASN A 106 14.17 14.06 -4.34
CA ASN A 106 14.97 15.25 -4.12
C ASN A 106 16.19 14.90 -3.27
N PRO A 107 17.43 15.28 -3.68
CA PRO A 107 18.66 14.92 -2.94
C PRO A 107 18.67 15.40 -1.47
N THR A 108 18.10 16.57 -1.18
CA THR A 108 18.02 17.07 0.20
C THR A 108 17.04 16.22 1.02
N VAL A 109 15.86 15.94 0.47
CA VAL A 109 14.87 15.06 1.13
C VAL A 109 15.47 13.68 1.36
N SER A 110 16.13 13.12 0.36
CA SER A 110 16.80 11.81 0.45
C SER A 110 17.81 11.74 1.60
N ARG A 111 18.70 12.73 1.70
CA ARG A 111 19.74 12.79 2.73
C ARG A 111 19.14 12.89 4.14
N ASP A 112 18.17 13.78 4.31
CA ASP A 112 17.63 14.08 5.63
C ASP A 112 16.68 12.94 6.10
N VAL A 113 15.92 12.35 5.18
CA VAL A 113 15.14 11.12 5.46
C VAL A 113 16.07 9.95 5.82
N HIS A 114 17.18 9.77 5.08
CA HIS A 114 18.14 8.69 5.40
C HIS A 114 18.70 8.86 6.81
N ALA A 115 19.03 10.08 7.25
CA ALA A 115 19.50 10.33 8.61
C ALA A 115 18.45 9.97 9.65
N LEU A 116 17.18 10.35 9.45
CA LEU A 116 16.07 9.95 10.32
C LEU A 116 15.88 8.43 10.36
N LEU A 117 15.91 7.77 9.21
CA LEU A 117 15.79 6.31 9.13
C LEU A 117 16.91 5.58 9.88
N LYS A 118 18.14 6.11 9.89
CA LYS A 118 19.24 5.57 10.68
C LYS A 118 19.01 5.64 12.18
N ASN A 119 18.43 6.75 12.66
CA ASN A 119 18.09 6.88 14.08
C ASN A 119 16.98 5.89 14.46
N ILE A 120 15.93 5.77 13.62
CA ILE A 120 14.84 4.79 13.81
C ILE A 120 15.42 3.35 13.82
N GLU A 121 16.35 3.03 12.90
CA GLU A 121 16.98 1.72 12.83
C GLU A 121 17.80 1.40 14.10
N ALA A 122 18.49 2.38 14.65
CA ALA A 122 19.27 2.23 15.88
C ALA A 122 18.36 1.88 17.06
N GLU A 123 17.26 2.60 17.23
CA GLU A 123 16.23 2.32 18.24
C GLU A 123 15.59 0.93 18.05
N TYR A 124 15.22 0.60 16.84
CA TYR A 124 14.56 -0.66 16.52
C TYR A 124 15.45 -1.90 16.75
N ARG A 125 16.77 -1.76 16.52
CA ARG A 125 17.73 -2.87 16.68
C ARG A 125 18.11 -3.16 18.12
N ASN A 126 18.11 -2.15 18.98
CA ASN A 126 18.53 -2.27 20.38
C ASN A 126 17.45 -1.72 21.32
N PRO A 127 16.27 -2.36 21.37
CA PRO A 127 15.15 -1.82 22.12
C PRO A 127 15.35 -1.87 23.63
N ASP A 128 14.89 -0.82 24.31
CA ASP A 128 14.77 -0.71 25.76
C ASP A 128 13.35 -0.25 26.16
N GLU A 129 13.14 0.13 27.40
CA GLU A 129 11.85 0.60 27.93
C GLU A 129 11.39 1.93 27.31
N PHE A 130 12.29 2.76 26.79
CA PHE A 130 12.02 4.07 26.17
C PHE A 130 11.79 3.96 24.65
N THR A 131 12.17 2.85 24.04
CA THR A 131 12.10 2.66 22.58
C THR A 131 10.72 2.96 21.96
N PRO A 132 9.55 2.59 22.56
CA PRO A 132 8.27 2.95 21.97
C PRO A 132 8.07 4.46 21.83
N SER A 133 8.48 5.23 22.85
CA SER A 133 8.40 6.70 22.85
C SER A 133 9.41 7.33 21.90
N ALA A 134 10.62 6.78 21.83
CA ALA A 134 11.67 7.23 20.91
C ALA A 134 11.26 6.99 19.44
N LEU A 135 10.75 5.80 19.12
CA LEU A 135 10.22 5.51 17.79
C LEU A 135 9.08 6.45 17.41
N LEU A 136 8.14 6.71 18.33
CA LEU A 136 7.05 7.66 18.10
C LEU A 136 7.59 9.05 17.76
N ALA A 137 8.55 9.57 18.55
CA ALA A 137 9.15 10.88 18.33
C ALA A 137 9.88 10.95 16.97
N HIS A 138 10.66 9.94 16.62
CA HIS A 138 11.35 9.86 15.31
C HIS A 138 10.38 9.78 14.15
N MET A 139 9.30 9.00 14.28
CA MET A 139 8.27 8.90 13.25
C MET A 139 7.53 10.24 13.07
N HIS A 140 7.19 10.94 14.15
CA HIS A 140 6.60 12.29 14.08
C HIS A 140 7.53 13.26 13.34
N LEU A 141 8.82 13.27 13.66
CA LEU A 141 9.80 14.08 12.94
C LEU A 141 9.84 13.75 11.45
N LEU A 142 9.83 12.47 11.10
CA LEU A 142 9.82 12.01 9.71
C LEU A 142 8.56 12.48 8.97
N PHE A 143 7.37 12.34 9.57
CA PHE A 143 6.12 12.81 8.98
C PHE A 143 6.08 14.32 8.80
N TYR A 144 6.49 15.10 9.82
CA TYR A 144 6.56 16.55 9.71
C TYR A 144 7.54 16.97 8.61
N PHE A 145 8.67 16.28 8.50
CA PHE A 145 9.62 16.54 7.45
C PHE A 145 9.01 16.29 6.05
N LEU A 146 8.36 15.15 5.84
CA LEU A 146 7.71 14.81 4.57
C LEU A 146 6.59 15.81 4.22
N VAL A 147 5.72 16.18 5.17
CA VAL A 147 4.65 17.16 4.95
C VAL A 147 5.20 18.53 4.56
N ARG A 148 6.21 19.02 5.26
CA ARG A 148 6.84 20.32 4.95
C ARG A 148 7.49 20.35 3.57
N ASN A 149 7.98 19.21 3.11
CA ASN A 149 8.64 19.05 1.82
C ASN A 149 7.72 18.48 0.72
N GLN A 150 6.40 18.47 0.93
CA GLN A 150 5.43 17.96 -0.05
C GLN A 150 5.55 18.63 -1.43
N HIS A 151 5.93 19.92 -1.47
CA HIS A 151 6.17 20.65 -2.70
C HIS A 151 7.40 20.14 -3.50
N LEU A 152 8.25 19.32 -2.89
CA LEU A 152 9.37 18.63 -3.52
C LEU A 152 9.04 17.20 -3.95
N ALA A 153 7.83 16.73 -3.63
CA ALA A 153 7.39 15.41 -4.06
C ALA A 153 7.16 15.41 -5.59
N SER A 154 7.52 14.31 -6.22
CA SER A 154 7.43 14.17 -7.67
C SER A 154 6.05 13.64 -8.08
N ALA A 155 5.45 14.30 -9.06
CA ALA A 155 4.32 13.77 -9.82
C ALA A 155 4.79 12.93 -11.03
N ASP A 156 6.09 12.63 -11.10
CA ASP A 156 6.71 11.96 -12.25
C ASP A 156 6.35 10.47 -12.25
N ASP A 157 5.20 10.17 -12.82
CA ASP A 157 4.68 8.83 -13.01
C ASP A 157 5.05 8.30 -14.42
N LYS A 158 5.24 6.99 -14.53
CA LYS A 158 5.34 6.33 -15.83
C LYS A 158 3.95 6.30 -16.45
N LYS A 159 3.61 7.32 -17.25
CA LYS A 159 2.31 7.41 -17.92
C LYS A 159 2.05 6.16 -18.76
N ASN A 160 1.02 5.43 -18.39
CA ASN A 160 0.46 4.34 -19.17
C ASN A 160 -1.05 4.55 -19.30
N PRO A 161 -1.49 5.36 -20.27
CA PRO A 161 -2.89 5.75 -20.41
C PRO A 161 -3.86 4.56 -20.46
N LEU A 162 -3.46 3.45 -21.09
CA LEU A 162 -4.29 2.25 -21.14
C LEU A 162 -4.52 1.70 -19.71
N ILE A 163 -3.47 1.58 -18.92
CA ILE A 163 -3.57 1.01 -17.57
C ILE A 163 -4.32 1.97 -16.63
N GLU A 164 -4.04 3.26 -16.70
CA GLU A 164 -4.74 4.29 -15.92
C GLU A 164 -6.25 4.28 -16.22
N ASN A 165 -6.62 4.23 -17.50
CA ASN A 165 -8.02 4.16 -17.92
C ASN A 165 -8.69 2.87 -17.45
N VAL A 166 -8.03 1.72 -17.60
CA VAL A 166 -8.56 0.42 -17.13
C VAL A 166 -8.72 0.40 -15.62
N VAL A 167 -7.75 0.92 -14.86
CA VAL A 167 -7.86 1.03 -13.40
C VAL A 167 -9.02 1.95 -13.00
N SER A 168 -9.15 3.10 -13.65
CA SER A 168 -10.27 4.02 -13.43
C SER A 168 -11.63 3.36 -13.75
N TYR A 169 -11.69 2.59 -14.85
CA TYR A 169 -12.87 1.83 -15.22
C TYR A 169 -13.24 0.78 -14.15
N ILE A 170 -12.25 0.00 -13.69
CA ILE A 170 -12.46 -0.99 -12.61
C ILE A 170 -12.99 -0.29 -11.35
N LYS A 171 -12.36 0.80 -10.91
CA LYS A 171 -12.79 1.54 -9.71
C LYS A 171 -14.21 2.10 -9.80
N LYS A 172 -14.69 2.43 -11.00
CA LYS A 172 -16.04 2.92 -11.22
C LYS A 172 -17.08 1.81 -11.34
N ASN A 173 -16.68 0.63 -11.83
CA ASN A 173 -17.60 -0.43 -12.23
C ASN A 173 -17.40 -1.75 -11.46
N PHE A 174 -16.59 -1.79 -10.39
CA PHE A 174 -16.20 -3.02 -9.68
C PHE A 174 -17.40 -3.83 -9.16
N ALA A 175 -18.50 -3.16 -8.82
CA ALA A 175 -19.71 -3.81 -8.31
C ALA A 175 -20.50 -4.54 -9.41
N SER A 176 -20.24 -4.23 -10.68
CA SER A 176 -20.86 -4.89 -11.82
C SER A 176 -20.11 -6.15 -12.22
N ASP A 177 -20.74 -6.98 -13.06
CA ASP A 177 -20.11 -8.19 -13.61
C ASP A 177 -19.17 -7.82 -14.78
N ILE A 178 -18.00 -7.28 -14.42
CA ILE A 178 -16.94 -6.95 -15.38
C ILE A 178 -15.94 -8.08 -15.51
N THR A 179 -15.53 -8.36 -16.74
CA THR A 179 -14.54 -9.38 -17.08
C THR A 179 -13.37 -8.77 -17.83
N LEU A 180 -12.23 -9.47 -17.85
CA LEU A 180 -11.08 -9.04 -18.68
C LEU A 180 -11.50 -8.81 -20.13
N SER A 181 -12.35 -9.69 -20.69
CA SER A 181 -12.80 -9.60 -22.08
C SER A 181 -13.72 -8.41 -22.32
N SER A 182 -14.66 -8.13 -21.41
CA SER A 182 -15.55 -6.96 -21.53
C SER A 182 -14.77 -5.66 -21.45
N VAL A 183 -13.81 -5.57 -20.52
CA VAL A 183 -12.96 -4.37 -20.36
C VAL A 183 -12.00 -4.20 -21.53
N ALA A 184 -11.42 -5.28 -22.06
CA ALA A 184 -10.58 -5.23 -23.26
C ALA A 184 -11.34 -4.67 -24.46
N LYS A 185 -12.58 -5.12 -24.65
CA LYS A 185 -13.48 -4.63 -25.72
C LYS A 185 -13.76 -3.12 -25.54
N GLU A 186 -14.07 -2.67 -24.33
CA GLU A 186 -14.32 -1.25 -24.01
C GLU A 186 -13.11 -0.36 -24.34
N HIS A 187 -11.90 -0.88 -24.15
CA HIS A 187 -10.66 -0.14 -24.41
C HIS A 187 -10.04 -0.46 -25.77
N PHE A 188 -10.77 -1.12 -26.70
CA PHE A 188 -10.35 -1.43 -28.08
C PHE A 188 -9.02 -2.21 -28.18
N VAL A 189 -8.79 -3.14 -27.26
CA VAL A 189 -7.61 -4.02 -27.25
C VAL A 189 -8.02 -5.48 -27.14
N SER A 190 -7.10 -6.41 -27.49
CA SER A 190 -7.37 -7.83 -27.24
C SER A 190 -7.24 -8.18 -25.75
N PRO A 191 -7.99 -9.19 -25.26
CA PRO A 191 -7.87 -9.65 -23.86
C PRO A 191 -6.46 -10.05 -23.47
N GLU A 192 -5.71 -10.70 -24.38
CA GLU A 192 -4.33 -11.13 -24.17
C GLU A 192 -3.38 -9.92 -24.03
N HIS A 193 -3.59 -8.91 -24.88
CA HIS A 193 -2.82 -7.66 -24.78
C HIS A 193 -3.09 -6.95 -23.45
N LEU A 194 -4.37 -6.81 -23.09
CA LEU A 194 -4.75 -6.19 -21.83
C LEU A 194 -4.18 -6.96 -20.64
N SER A 195 -4.32 -8.29 -20.60
CA SER A 195 -3.81 -9.13 -19.52
C SER A 195 -2.30 -8.93 -19.29
N ARG A 196 -1.51 -8.99 -20.36
CA ARG A 196 -0.05 -8.81 -20.30
C ARG A 196 0.33 -7.38 -19.87
N SER A 197 -0.31 -6.38 -20.50
CA SER A 197 -0.02 -4.98 -20.22
C SER A 197 -0.42 -4.61 -18.79
N PHE A 198 -1.58 -5.09 -18.32
CA PHE A 198 -2.06 -4.86 -16.97
C PHE A 198 -1.11 -5.48 -15.93
N LYS A 199 -0.74 -6.76 -16.12
CA LYS A 199 0.21 -7.44 -15.22
C LYS A 199 1.58 -6.76 -15.19
N ARG A 200 2.08 -6.32 -16.35
CA ARG A 200 3.37 -5.61 -16.45
C ARG A 200 3.32 -4.22 -15.80
N GLY A 201 2.21 -3.48 -15.98
CA GLY A 201 2.07 -2.11 -15.48
C GLY A 201 1.72 -2.03 -14.00
N THR A 202 0.91 -2.96 -13.50
CA THR A 202 0.41 -2.94 -12.11
C THR A 202 1.08 -3.97 -11.20
N GLY A 203 1.70 -5.00 -11.78
CA GLY A 203 2.15 -6.18 -11.06
C GLY A 203 1.03 -7.16 -10.69
N PHE A 204 -0.25 -6.77 -10.81
CA PHE A 204 -1.42 -7.59 -10.51
C PHE A 204 -2.00 -8.25 -11.76
N GLY A 205 -2.59 -9.43 -11.60
CA GLY A 205 -3.55 -9.93 -12.58
C GLY A 205 -4.84 -9.11 -12.54
N PHE A 206 -5.58 -9.04 -13.65
CA PHE A 206 -6.84 -8.27 -13.72
C PHE A 206 -7.84 -8.68 -12.63
N ASN A 207 -8.14 -9.97 -12.51
CA ASN A 207 -9.07 -10.48 -11.51
C ASN A 207 -8.54 -10.33 -10.07
N GLU A 208 -7.23 -10.39 -9.88
CA GLU A 208 -6.60 -10.13 -8.59
C GLU A 208 -6.85 -8.67 -8.16
N TYR A 209 -6.62 -7.72 -9.06
CA TYR A 209 -6.85 -6.30 -8.79
C TYR A 209 -8.33 -5.99 -8.57
N LEU A 210 -9.23 -6.51 -9.41
CA LEU A 210 -10.68 -6.37 -9.24
C LEU A 210 -11.13 -6.89 -7.86
N THR A 211 -10.60 -8.05 -7.44
CA THR A 211 -10.91 -8.63 -6.12
C THR A 211 -10.45 -7.71 -5.00
N LEU A 212 -9.25 -7.11 -5.11
CA LEU A 212 -8.77 -6.14 -4.10
C LEU A 212 -9.67 -4.92 -4.00
N VAL A 213 -10.08 -4.32 -5.13
CA VAL A 213 -11.00 -3.18 -5.14
C VAL A 213 -12.34 -3.52 -4.49
N ARG A 214 -12.87 -4.71 -4.78
CA ARG A 214 -14.11 -5.21 -4.16
C ARG A 214 -13.96 -5.42 -2.65
N LEU A 215 -12.83 -5.95 -2.22
CA LEU A 215 -12.53 -6.16 -0.80
C LEU A 215 -12.41 -4.83 -0.04
N GLN A 216 -11.77 -3.82 -0.63
CA GLN A 216 -11.71 -2.46 -0.05
C GLN A 216 -13.12 -1.87 0.16
N HIS A 217 -13.98 -1.98 -0.86
CA HIS A 217 -15.34 -1.50 -0.73
C HIS A 217 -16.12 -2.26 0.35
N ALA A 218 -15.96 -3.60 0.41
CA ALA A 218 -16.59 -4.41 1.44
C ALA A 218 -16.10 -4.03 2.85
N GLU A 219 -14.83 -3.78 3.02
CA GLU A 219 -14.23 -3.30 4.28
C GLU A 219 -14.87 -1.98 4.72
N TYR A 220 -14.96 -1.00 3.81
CA TYR A 220 -15.64 0.26 4.06
C TYR A 220 -17.09 0.02 4.53
N LEU A 221 -17.86 -0.83 3.84
CA LEU A 221 -19.24 -1.15 4.22
C LEU A 221 -19.32 -1.86 5.58
N LEU A 222 -18.36 -2.75 5.91
CA LEU A 222 -18.32 -3.42 7.22
C LEU A 222 -18.12 -2.44 8.38
N LYS A 223 -17.38 -1.35 8.15
CA LYS A 223 -17.19 -0.28 9.13
C LYS A 223 -18.42 0.63 9.25
N GLU A 224 -19.02 1.01 8.13
CA GLU A 224 -20.10 2.00 8.07
C GLU A 224 -21.49 1.39 8.30
N ARG A 225 -21.76 0.20 7.77
CA ARG A 225 -23.09 -0.41 7.73
C ARG A 225 -23.23 -1.58 8.71
N LYS A 226 -23.16 -1.27 10.01
CA LYS A 226 -23.09 -2.24 11.11
C LYS A 226 -24.28 -3.23 11.22
N HIS A 227 -25.41 -2.94 10.56
CA HIS A 227 -26.62 -3.75 10.60
C HIS A 227 -26.86 -4.57 9.33
N GLU A 228 -26.06 -4.41 8.30
CA GLU A 228 -26.19 -5.22 7.09
C GLU A 228 -25.62 -6.63 7.27
N SER A 229 -26.22 -7.60 6.57
CA SER A 229 -25.70 -8.96 6.56
C SER A 229 -24.40 -9.04 5.76
N ILE A 230 -23.54 -9.98 6.13
CA ILE A 230 -22.26 -10.22 5.41
C ILE A 230 -22.53 -10.55 3.94
N SER A 231 -23.61 -11.28 3.64
CA SER A 231 -24.00 -11.58 2.25
C SER A 231 -24.43 -10.33 1.48
N SER A 232 -25.22 -9.43 2.11
CA SER A 232 -25.58 -8.15 1.49
C SER A 232 -24.36 -7.31 1.13
N ILE A 233 -23.41 -7.20 2.07
CA ILE A 233 -22.14 -6.49 1.86
C ILE A 233 -21.34 -7.12 0.72
N ALA A 234 -21.27 -8.47 0.67
CA ALA A 234 -20.58 -9.17 -0.42
C ALA A 234 -21.18 -8.82 -1.79
N TYR A 235 -22.50 -8.91 -1.93
CA TYR A 235 -23.19 -8.61 -3.19
C TYR A 235 -23.07 -7.12 -3.57
N SER A 236 -23.24 -6.21 -2.63
CA SER A 236 -23.04 -4.76 -2.86
C SER A 236 -21.61 -4.42 -3.27
N SER A 237 -20.66 -5.27 -2.92
CA SER A 237 -19.25 -5.13 -3.30
C SER A 237 -18.88 -5.87 -4.60
N GLY A 238 -19.88 -6.44 -5.31
CA GLY A 238 -19.70 -7.11 -6.60
C GLY A 238 -19.26 -8.57 -6.52
N PHE A 239 -19.32 -9.21 -5.35
CA PHE A 239 -19.11 -10.65 -5.25
C PHE A 239 -20.41 -11.41 -5.54
N ASN A 240 -20.33 -12.44 -6.36
CA ASN A 240 -21.49 -13.28 -6.70
C ASN A 240 -21.69 -14.43 -5.71
N ASP A 241 -20.73 -14.67 -4.81
CA ASP A 241 -20.77 -15.73 -3.80
C ASP A 241 -20.21 -15.22 -2.47
N SER A 242 -21.01 -15.37 -1.40
CA SER A 242 -20.67 -14.89 -0.06
C SER A 242 -19.59 -15.74 0.63
N ASN A 243 -19.48 -17.03 0.28
CA ASN A 243 -18.44 -17.90 0.84
C ASN A 243 -17.09 -17.57 0.20
N TYR A 244 -17.08 -17.39 -1.12
CA TYR A 244 -15.90 -16.93 -1.85
C TYR A 244 -15.43 -15.57 -1.32
N PHE A 245 -16.34 -14.62 -1.12
CA PHE A 245 -16.03 -13.35 -0.47
C PHE A 245 -15.38 -13.55 0.89
N SER A 246 -16.00 -14.34 1.77
CA SER A 246 -15.52 -14.56 3.14
C SER A 246 -14.12 -15.18 3.17
N ASP A 247 -13.82 -16.12 2.25
CA ASP A 247 -12.49 -16.71 2.11
C ASP A 247 -11.45 -15.67 1.64
N LYS A 248 -11.79 -14.89 0.60
CA LYS A 248 -10.91 -13.83 0.09
C LYS A 248 -10.66 -12.74 1.13
N PHE A 249 -11.70 -12.32 1.85
CA PHE A 249 -11.61 -11.35 2.93
C PHE A 249 -10.71 -11.84 4.06
N LYS A 250 -10.94 -13.08 4.54
CA LYS A 250 -10.11 -13.68 5.59
C LYS A 250 -8.64 -13.79 5.18
N ARG A 251 -8.34 -14.10 3.91
CA ARG A 251 -6.96 -14.16 3.41
C ARG A 251 -6.32 -12.77 3.35
N ALA A 252 -7.10 -11.74 3.03
CA ALA A 252 -6.59 -10.37 2.92
C ALA A 252 -6.41 -9.70 4.29
N TYR A 253 -7.37 -9.89 5.21
CA TYR A 253 -7.42 -9.17 6.49
C TYR A 253 -7.08 -10.05 7.71
N GLY A 254 -6.77 -11.32 7.52
CA GLY A 254 -6.42 -12.25 8.60
C GLY A 254 -7.61 -12.76 9.44
N VAL A 255 -8.75 -12.08 9.38
CA VAL A 255 -9.98 -12.42 10.15
C VAL A 255 -11.20 -12.50 9.23
N SER A 256 -12.24 -13.21 9.66
CA SER A 256 -13.49 -13.27 8.89
C SER A 256 -14.21 -11.92 8.85
N PRO A 257 -15.04 -11.63 7.80
CA PRO A 257 -15.82 -10.40 7.71
C PRO A 257 -16.69 -10.15 8.94
N LEU A 258 -17.29 -11.22 9.49
CA LEU A 258 -18.13 -11.12 10.68
C LEU A 258 -17.33 -10.70 11.93
N LYS A 259 -16.13 -11.27 12.12
CA LYS A 259 -15.25 -10.88 13.22
C LYS A 259 -14.77 -9.45 13.04
N TYR A 260 -14.31 -9.10 11.83
CA TYR A 260 -13.89 -7.75 11.47
C TYR A 260 -14.98 -6.70 11.80
N SER A 261 -16.21 -6.92 11.35
CA SER A 261 -17.35 -6.03 11.66
C SER A 261 -17.65 -5.90 13.15
N LYS A 262 -17.38 -6.93 13.97
CA LYS A 262 -17.56 -6.86 15.43
C LYS A 262 -16.45 -6.08 16.13
N ASP A 263 -15.23 -6.19 15.66
CA ASP A 263 -14.07 -5.51 16.24
C ASP A 263 -14.11 -3.98 16.00
N TYR A 264 -14.91 -3.52 15.02
CA TYR A 264 -15.18 -2.10 14.73
C TYR A 264 -16.58 -1.63 15.27
N ARG A 265 -17.26 -2.43 16.05
CA ARG A 265 -18.50 -2.05 16.76
C ARG A 265 -18.15 -1.46 18.11
#